data_cb5bd7238c3d9da4025b0baa7e06245b
#
_entry.id   cb5bd7238c3d9da4025b0baa7e06245b
#
_cell.length_a   1.000
_cell.length_b   1.000
_cell.length_c   1.000
_cell.angle_alpha   90.00
_cell.angle_beta   90.00
_cell.angle_gamma   90.00
#
_symmetry.space_group_name_H-M   'P 1'
#
loop_
_entity.id
_entity.type
_entity.pdbx_description
1 polymer ?
#
loop_
_entity_poly.entity_id
_entity_poly.type
_entity_poly.pdbx_seq_one_letter_code
_entity_poly.pdbx_strand_id
1 'polypeptide(L)'
;MSRNHRRPSRRDQAEFTRNTARYVNKRFNVSNPFERVLILLVIAVVVGVMVGVVLPKISSEVGELTGEYAASGPAADVLETLRVDDDQSGDGYDRDLFGYRETDDDGDGCDVRDEVLARDLEDVTFTTPGGCQVQSGVLHDLYTGKTIDFVRGPQTSSAVQIEHVVALENAWQSGARDWDTAKRYKFGNDMYNLLAADGEANSEKGSASAAYWLPTNADFRCEYVARQIGVKDKYDLSVTTQEKRAMLAVLHTCPAQEIPAE
;
A
#
# COMPACT_ATOMS: atom_id res chain seq x y z
N MET A 1 22.34 -8.44 -53.02
CA MET A 1 22.99 -9.67 -52.58
C MET A 1 22.11 -10.35 -51.52
N SER A 2 21.35 -11.36 -51.96
CA SER A 2 20.40 -12.09 -51.13
C SER A 2 21.13 -13.27 -50.46
N ARG A 3 21.18 -13.29 -49.11
CA ARG A 3 21.72 -14.45 -48.37
C ARG A 3 20.60 -15.46 -48.19
N ASN A 4 20.69 -16.55 -48.95
CA ASN A 4 19.85 -17.74 -48.81
C ASN A 4 20.15 -18.44 -47.47
N HIS A 5 19.27 -18.28 -46.47
CA HIS A 5 19.32 -19.12 -45.28
C HIS A 5 18.67 -20.47 -45.59
N ARG A 6 19.50 -21.47 -45.90
CA ARG A 6 19.05 -22.88 -46.01
C ARG A 6 18.69 -23.38 -44.63
N ARG A 7 17.44 -23.82 -44.44
CA ARG A 7 17.01 -24.55 -43.25
C ARG A 7 17.84 -25.83 -43.10
N PRO A 8 18.36 -26.15 -41.89
CA PRO A 8 19.11 -27.37 -41.67
C PRO A 8 18.27 -28.61 -42.00
N SER A 9 18.88 -29.60 -42.62
CA SER A 9 18.20 -30.83 -43.02
C SER A 9 17.83 -31.69 -41.80
N ARG A 10 16.83 -32.57 -41.92
CA ARG A 10 16.47 -33.52 -40.83
C ARG A 10 17.65 -34.38 -40.36
N ARG A 11 18.64 -34.61 -41.22
CA ARG A 11 19.89 -35.34 -40.86
C ARG A 11 20.78 -34.47 -39.96
N ASP A 12 20.92 -33.18 -40.24
CA ASP A 12 21.74 -32.27 -39.44
C ASP A 12 21.12 -32.03 -38.04
N GLN A 13 19.79 -32.02 -37.96
CA GLN A 13 19.08 -31.95 -36.68
C GLN A 13 19.24 -33.22 -35.83
N ALA A 14 19.21 -34.39 -36.48
CA ALA A 14 19.39 -35.67 -35.79
C ALA A 14 20.84 -35.90 -35.33
N GLU A 15 21.82 -35.36 -36.08
CA GLU A 15 23.23 -35.44 -35.72
C GLU A 15 23.58 -34.44 -34.60
N PHE A 16 22.99 -33.24 -34.60
CA PHE A 16 23.12 -32.26 -33.54
C PHE A 16 22.52 -32.78 -32.21
N THR A 17 21.33 -33.40 -32.24
CA THR A 17 20.70 -34.00 -31.04
C THR A 17 21.48 -35.22 -30.53
N ARG A 18 22.06 -36.04 -31.37
CA ARG A 18 22.93 -37.15 -30.95
C ARG A 18 24.25 -36.67 -30.34
N ASN A 19 24.84 -35.62 -30.87
CA ASN A 19 26.12 -35.09 -30.38
C ASN A 19 25.92 -34.33 -29.06
N THR A 20 24.83 -33.56 -28.89
CA THR A 20 24.47 -32.93 -27.61
C THR A 20 24.15 -33.98 -26.55
N ALA A 21 23.39 -35.02 -26.87
CA ALA A 21 23.11 -36.12 -25.93
C ALA A 21 24.36 -36.87 -25.49
N ARG A 22 25.34 -37.10 -26.42
CA ARG A 22 26.64 -37.72 -26.09
C ARG A 22 27.53 -36.80 -25.24
N TYR A 23 27.50 -35.49 -25.47
CA TYR A 23 28.30 -34.53 -24.70
C TYR A 23 27.78 -34.39 -23.29
N VAL A 24 26.47 -34.33 -23.11
CA VAL A 24 25.80 -34.30 -21.80
C VAL A 24 26.04 -35.61 -21.04
N ASN A 25 25.91 -36.76 -21.71
CA ASN A 25 26.10 -38.05 -21.07
C ASN A 25 27.58 -38.34 -20.68
N LYS A 26 28.56 -37.73 -21.38
CA LYS A 26 29.99 -37.87 -21.06
C LYS A 26 30.46 -36.99 -19.91
N ARG A 27 29.75 -35.88 -19.65
CA ARG A 27 30.08 -34.92 -18.57
C ARG A 27 29.37 -35.21 -17.24
N PHE A 28 28.27 -36.00 -17.30
CA PHE A 28 27.49 -36.42 -16.14
C PHE A 28 27.47 -37.93 -15.93
N ASN A 29 28.61 -38.60 -16.23
CA ASN A 29 28.71 -40.02 -15.93
C ASN A 29 29.03 -40.20 -14.44
N VAL A 30 28.03 -39.89 -13.59
CA VAL A 30 28.04 -40.17 -12.17
C VAL A 30 27.77 -41.66 -12.03
N SER A 31 28.80 -42.43 -11.79
CA SER A 31 28.76 -43.91 -11.73
C SER A 31 28.11 -44.41 -10.43
N ASN A 32 28.03 -43.56 -9.42
CA ASN A 32 27.50 -43.89 -8.09
C ASN A 32 26.03 -43.52 -7.98
N PRO A 33 25.09 -44.46 -7.68
CA PRO A 33 23.67 -44.15 -7.52
C PRO A 33 23.41 -43.14 -6.41
N PHE A 34 24.23 -43.09 -5.37
CA PHE A 34 24.12 -42.12 -4.29
C PHE A 34 24.41 -40.69 -4.77
N GLU A 35 25.41 -40.47 -5.58
CA GLU A 35 25.72 -39.14 -6.16
C GLU A 35 24.61 -38.68 -7.10
N ARG A 36 23.95 -39.57 -7.84
CA ARG A 36 22.80 -39.22 -8.69
C ARG A 36 21.63 -38.72 -7.86
N VAL A 37 21.31 -39.40 -6.76
CA VAL A 37 20.25 -38.99 -5.85
C VAL A 37 20.57 -37.62 -5.20
N LEU A 38 21.83 -37.41 -4.79
CA LEU A 38 22.25 -36.14 -4.18
C LEU A 38 22.15 -34.99 -5.19
N ILE A 39 22.59 -35.19 -6.44
CA ILE A 39 22.46 -34.18 -7.50
C ILE A 39 20.99 -33.85 -7.77
N LEU A 40 20.10 -34.84 -7.84
CA LEU A 40 18.68 -34.63 -8.06
C LEU A 40 18.05 -33.89 -6.89
N LEU A 41 18.44 -34.17 -5.64
CA LEU A 41 17.98 -33.42 -4.48
C LEU A 41 18.43 -31.97 -4.50
N VAL A 42 19.71 -31.70 -4.85
CA VAL A 42 20.20 -30.33 -4.98
C VAL A 42 19.46 -29.58 -6.07
N ILE A 43 19.23 -30.20 -7.24
CA ILE A 43 18.44 -29.59 -8.32
C ILE A 43 17.01 -29.32 -7.85
N ALA A 44 16.37 -30.26 -7.16
CA ALA A 44 15.02 -30.08 -6.65
C ALA A 44 14.92 -28.91 -5.64
N VAL A 45 15.91 -28.78 -4.75
CA VAL A 45 15.99 -27.66 -3.81
C VAL A 45 16.19 -26.33 -4.54
N VAL A 46 17.12 -26.27 -5.51
CA VAL A 46 17.36 -25.05 -6.30
C VAL A 46 16.13 -24.64 -7.09
N VAL A 47 15.46 -25.60 -7.74
CA VAL A 47 14.20 -25.36 -8.47
C VAL A 47 13.09 -24.93 -7.49
N GLY A 48 12.99 -25.57 -6.33
CA GLY A 48 12.02 -25.20 -5.29
C GLY A 48 12.22 -23.77 -4.79
N VAL A 49 13.47 -23.36 -4.53
CA VAL A 49 13.80 -21.99 -4.14
C VAL A 49 13.51 -20.99 -5.27
N MET A 50 13.86 -21.33 -6.51
CA MET A 50 13.58 -20.48 -7.68
C MET A 50 12.08 -20.29 -7.88
N VAL A 51 11.29 -21.36 -7.79
CA VAL A 51 9.84 -21.30 -7.98
C VAL A 51 9.15 -20.64 -6.79
N GLY A 52 9.56 -20.94 -5.55
CA GLY A 52 8.87 -20.47 -4.34
C GLY A 52 9.30 -19.09 -3.86
N VAL A 53 10.51 -18.64 -4.17
CA VAL A 53 11.06 -17.38 -3.63
C VAL A 53 11.39 -16.35 -4.72
N VAL A 54 11.90 -16.78 -5.85
CA VAL A 54 12.37 -15.84 -6.89
C VAL A 54 11.29 -15.53 -7.91
N LEU A 55 10.56 -16.55 -8.38
CA LEU A 55 9.51 -16.36 -9.39
C LEU A 55 8.39 -15.40 -8.95
N PRO A 56 7.87 -15.45 -7.71
CA PRO A 56 6.87 -14.48 -7.27
C PRO A 56 7.35 -13.03 -7.33
N LYS A 57 8.65 -12.81 -7.12
CA LYS A 57 9.26 -11.48 -7.14
C LYS A 57 9.49 -10.90 -8.53
N ILE A 58 9.48 -11.72 -9.57
CA ILE A 58 9.76 -11.29 -10.95
C ILE A 58 8.60 -11.50 -11.92
N SER A 59 7.52 -12.16 -11.50
CA SER A 59 6.35 -12.45 -12.33
C SER A 59 5.07 -12.06 -11.58
N SER A 60 4.32 -11.10 -12.13
CA SER A 60 3.02 -10.68 -11.60
C SER A 60 2.01 -11.82 -11.50
N GLU A 61 2.00 -12.72 -12.49
CA GLU A 61 1.10 -13.89 -12.51
C GLU A 61 1.39 -14.86 -11.36
N VAL A 62 2.68 -15.05 -11.02
CA VAL A 62 3.08 -15.90 -9.90
C VAL A 62 2.85 -15.17 -8.57
N GLY A 63 3.03 -13.85 -8.53
CA GLY A 63 2.67 -13.00 -7.39
C GLY A 63 1.20 -13.12 -7.02
N GLU A 64 0.29 -13.05 -7.99
CA GLU A 64 -1.15 -13.27 -7.77
C GLU A 64 -1.46 -14.64 -7.19
N LEU A 65 -0.78 -15.70 -7.67
CA LEU A 65 -0.99 -17.07 -7.20
C LEU A 65 -0.43 -17.34 -5.79
N THR A 66 0.65 -16.68 -5.42
CA THR A 66 1.34 -16.90 -4.13
C THR A 66 1.00 -15.85 -3.09
N GLY A 67 0.38 -14.73 -3.47
CA GLY A 67 0.16 -13.55 -2.63
C GLY A 67 1.45 -12.80 -2.26
N GLU A 68 2.56 -13.07 -2.96
CA GLU A 68 3.84 -12.41 -2.78
C GLU A 68 4.13 -11.49 -3.96
N TYR A 69 4.01 -10.19 -3.73
CA TYR A 69 4.30 -9.17 -4.74
C TYR A 69 5.67 -8.56 -4.50
N ALA A 70 6.42 -8.32 -5.60
CA ALA A 70 7.52 -7.40 -5.60
C ALA A 70 7.04 -6.07 -6.18
N ALA A 71 7.19 -5.01 -5.44
CA ALA A 71 7.02 -3.65 -5.93
C ALA A 71 8.39 -2.97 -5.98
N SER A 72 8.51 -1.97 -6.83
CA SER A 72 9.71 -1.14 -6.96
C SER A 72 9.28 0.32 -7.14
N GLY A 73 10.18 1.24 -6.85
CA GLY A 73 9.95 2.68 -6.99
C GLY A 73 9.80 3.39 -5.65
N PRO A 74 9.64 4.73 -5.66
CA PRO A 74 9.82 5.57 -4.48
C PRO A 74 8.99 5.15 -3.27
N ALA A 75 7.69 4.90 -3.45
CA ALA A 75 6.82 4.48 -2.33
C ALA A 75 7.15 3.07 -1.82
N ALA A 76 7.55 2.15 -2.71
CA ALA A 76 7.97 0.81 -2.31
C ALA A 76 9.30 0.83 -1.53
N ASP A 77 10.24 1.69 -1.94
CA ASP A 77 11.53 1.85 -1.26
C ASP A 77 11.32 2.36 0.18
N VAL A 78 10.41 3.32 0.40
CA VAL A 78 10.05 3.78 1.75
C VAL A 78 9.36 2.66 2.54
N LEU A 79 8.41 1.92 1.94
CA LEU A 79 7.75 0.78 2.59
C LEU A 79 8.73 -0.28 3.09
N GLU A 80 9.84 -0.51 2.36
CA GLU A 80 10.87 -1.47 2.78
C GLU A 80 11.62 -1.01 4.04
N THR A 81 11.67 0.28 4.34
CA THR A 81 12.30 0.81 5.55
C THR A 81 11.42 0.70 6.79
N LEU A 82 10.10 0.57 6.62
CA LEU A 82 9.18 0.51 7.76
C LEU A 82 9.41 -0.77 8.58
N ARG A 83 9.40 -0.59 9.90
CA ARG A 83 9.48 -1.71 10.84
C ARG A 83 8.27 -2.64 10.71
N VAL A 84 8.52 -3.93 10.60
CA VAL A 84 7.45 -4.95 10.62
C VAL A 84 7.24 -5.42 12.05
N ASP A 85 5.98 -5.43 12.49
CA ASP A 85 5.57 -5.86 13.82
C ASP A 85 4.20 -6.54 13.72
N ASP A 86 4.17 -7.85 13.91
CA ASP A 86 2.94 -8.64 13.85
C ASP A 86 2.30 -8.82 15.26
N ASP A 87 2.96 -8.37 16.33
CA ASP A 87 2.46 -8.43 17.71
C ASP A 87 1.78 -7.10 18.11
N GLN A 88 0.82 -6.67 17.30
CA GLN A 88 0.07 -5.43 17.51
C GLN A 88 -1.14 -5.68 18.41
N SER A 89 -1.38 -4.82 19.40
CA SER A 89 -2.52 -4.87 20.31
C SER A 89 -3.26 -3.53 20.38
N GLY A 90 -4.60 -3.59 20.38
CA GLY A 90 -5.46 -2.43 20.64
C GLY A 90 -5.72 -2.15 22.13
N ASP A 91 -5.09 -2.90 23.04
CA ASP A 91 -5.32 -2.75 24.47
C ASP A 91 -5.04 -1.32 24.95
N GLY A 92 -6.02 -0.77 25.70
CA GLY A 92 -5.94 0.60 26.22
C GLY A 92 -6.16 1.70 25.21
N TYR A 93 -6.55 1.38 23.98
CA TYR A 93 -6.93 2.38 22.99
C TYR A 93 -8.09 3.24 23.48
N ASP A 94 -7.90 4.53 23.42
CA ASP A 94 -8.94 5.54 23.63
C ASP A 94 -8.74 6.64 22.60
N ARG A 95 -9.75 6.85 21.78
CA ARG A 95 -9.73 7.83 20.69
C ARG A 95 -9.50 9.26 21.21
N ASP A 96 -10.03 9.58 22.39
CA ASP A 96 -9.93 10.93 22.96
C ASP A 96 -8.49 11.30 23.38
N LEU A 97 -7.59 10.32 23.51
CA LEU A 97 -6.17 10.56 23.77
C LEU A 97 -5.45 11.30 22.62
N PHE A 98 -6.03 11.36 21.44
CA PHE A 98 -5.47 12.03 20.28
C PHE A 98 -5.94 13.49 20.11
N GLY A 99 -6.93 13.95 20.89
CA GLY A 99 -7.35 15.36 20.95
C GLY A 99 -7.78 15.94 19.58
N TYR A 100 -8.48 15.17 18.77
CA TYR A 100 -8.80 15.49 17.36
C TYR A 100 -10.14 16.22 17.16
N ARG A 101 -10.91 16.48 18.21
CA ARG A 101 -12.24 17.12 18.10
C ARG A 101 -12.15 18.62 18.34
N GLU A 102 -12.82 19.38 17.45
CA GLU A 102 -12.97 20.83 17.58
C GLU A 102 -11.64 21.51 17.95
N THR A 103 -10.56 21.09 17.27
CA THR A 103 -9.21 21.53 17.55
C THR A 103 -8.82 22.64 16.59
N ASP A 104 -8.43 23.77 17.15
CA ASP A 104 -7.68 24.84 16.50
C ASP A 104 -6.21 24.58 16.87
N ASP A 105 -5.45 23.94 15.98
CA ASP A 105 -4.09 23.44 16.29
C ASP A 105 -3.00 24.49 16.02
N ASP A 106 -3.27 25.48 15.17
CA ASP A 106 -2.34 26.57 14.84
C ASP A 106 -2.71 27.92 15.49
N GLY A 107 -3.90 28.04 16.06
CA GLY A 107 -4.35 29.24 16.80
C GLY A 107 -4.92 30.34 15.92
N ASP A 108 -5.36 30.01 14.70
CA ASP A 108 -5.93 31.00 13.76
C ASP A 108 -7.45 31.22 13.97
N GLY A 109 -8.09 30.44 14.83
CA GLY A 109 -9.52 30.50 15.17
C GLY A 109 -10.38 29.58 14.32
N CYS A 110 -9.79 28.73 13.49
CA CYS A 110 -10.45 27.71 12.70
C CYS A 110 -10.24 26.33 13.33
N ASP A 111 -11.20 25.44 13.23
CA ASP A 111 -10.96 24.06 13.61
C ASP A 111 -10.41 23.22 12.44
N VAL A 112 -9.60 22.23 12.76
CA VAL A 112 -8.96 21.32 11.78
C VAL A 112 -9.99 20.71 10.83
N ARG A 113 -11.24 20.46 11.29
CA ARG A 113 -12.30 19.96 10.41
C ARG A 113 -12.62 20.97 9.31
N ASP A 114 -12.77 22.23 9.66
CA ASP A 114 -13.12 23.27 8.68
C ASP A 114 -11.97 23.57 7.74
N GLU A 115 -10.72 23.45 8.19
CA GLU A 115 -9.54 23.57 7.34
C GLU A 115 -9.47 22.41 6.31
N VAL A 116 -9.70 21.16 6.74
CA VAL A 116 -9.75 20.03 5.81
C VAL A 116 -10.88 20.17 4.81
N LEU A 117 -12.09 20.59 5.26
CA LEU A 117 -13.21 20.85 4.37
C LEU A 117 -12.90 21.98 3.37
N ALA A 118 -12.27 23.06 3.82
CA ALA A 118 -11.90 24.17 2.95
C ALA A 118 -10.82 23.79 1.93
N ARG A 119 -9.92 22.87 2.27
CA ARG A 119 -8.88 22.34 1.38
C ARG A 119 -9.43 21.38 0.33
N ASP A 120 -10.34 20.46 0.73
CA ASP A 120 -10.73 19.29 -0.05
C ASP A 120 -12.02 19.48 -0.86
N LEU A 121 -12.85 20.50 -0.54
CA LEU A 121 -14.08 20.78 -1.27
C LEU A 121 -13.84 21.86 -2.34
N GLU A 122 -14.54 21.74 -3.45
CA GLU A 122 -14.69 22.81 -4.45
C GLU A 122 -15.92 23.68 -4.13
N ASP A 123 -15.97 24.89 -4.71
CA ASP A 123 -17.09 25.85 -4.59
C ASP A 123 -17.50 26.12 -3.12
N VAL A 124 -16.49 26.25 -2.25
CA VAL A 124 -16.68 26.42 -0.81
C VAL A 124 -17.40 27.73 -0.48
N THR A 125 -18.42 27.63 0.36
CA THR A 125 -19.03 28.80 1.02
C THR A 125 -18.84 28.72 2.54
N PHE A 126 -18.79 29.88 3.19
CA PHE A 126 -18.59 29.96 4.64
C PHE A 126 -19.84 30.48 5.34
N THR A 127 -20.03 30.10 6.60
CA THR A 127 -21.19 30.51 7.41
C THR A 127 -21.27 32.02 7.63
N THR A 128 -20.11 32.68 7.68
CA THR A 128 -19.97 34.13 7.80
C THR A 128 -18.94 34.69 6.85
N PRO A 129 -19.12 35.89 6.28
CA PRO A 129 -18.09 36.51 5.46
C PRO A 129 -16.78 36.70 6.22
N GLY A 130 -15.69 36.13 5.65
CA GLY A 130 -14.35 36.19 6.27
C GLY A 130 -14.15 35.23 7.44
N GLY A 131 -15.12 34.38 7.73
CA GLY A 131 -14.93 33.26 8.66
C GLY A 131 -14.38 32.02 7.96
N CYS A 132 -13.97 31.03 8.73
CA CYS A 132 -13.41 29.77 8.24
C CYS A 132 -14.38 28.58 8.33
N GLN A 133 -15.51 28.71 9.02
CA GLN A 133 -16.48 27.63 9.13
C GLN A 133 -17.18 27.38 7.80
N VAL A 134 -16.90 26.23 7.19
CA VAL A 134 -17.45 25.83 5.89
C VAL A 134 -18.95 25.57 6.01
N GLN A 135 -19.76 26.27 5.21
CA GLN A 135 -21.21 26.09 5.12
C GLN A 135 -21.60 25.06 4.08
N SER A 136 -21.00 25.13 2.88
CA SER A 136 -21.26 24.18 1.81
C SER A 136 -20.07 24.09 0.85
N GLY A 137 -20.05 23.05 0.04
CA GLY A 137 -19.07 22.83 -1.03
C GLY A 137 -19.34 21.49 -1.70
N VAL A 138 -18.54 21.15 -2.70
CA VAL A 138 -18.62 19.91 -3.48
C VAL A 138 -17.40 19.06 -3.21
N LEU A 139 -17.58 17.85 -2.70
CA LEU A 139 -16.51 16.87 -2.54
C LEU A 139 -16.47 15.93 -3.72
N HIS A 140 -15.32 15.86 -4.38
CA HIS A 140 -14.97 14.75 -5.28
C HIS A 140 -14.29 13.66 -4.46
N ASP A 141 -15.09 12.79 -3.86
CA ASP A 141 -14.61 11.82 -2.88
C ASP A 141 -13.59 10.84 -3.48
N LEU A 142 -12.41 10.84 -2.91
CA LEU A 142 -11.30 10.01 -3.36
C LEU A 142 -11.53 8.51 -3.08
N TYR A 143 -12.27 8.17 -2.03
CA TYR A 143 -12.49 6.78 -1.63
C TYR A 143 -13.47 6.03 -2.52
N THR A 144 -14.51 6.71 -2.97
CA THR A 144 -15.59 6.10 -3.76
C THR A 144 -15.62 6.58 -5.21
N GLY A 145 -14.99 7.71 -5.52
CA GLY A 145 -15.08 8.40 -6.81
C GLY A 145 -16.42 9.13 -7.01
N LYS A 146 -17.27 9.23 -5.97
CA LYS A 146 -18.54 9.94 -6.02
C LYS A 146 -18.33 11.45 -5.90
N THR A 147 -19.26 12.22 -6.45
CA THR A 147 -19.40 13.64 -6.16
C THR A 147 -20.48 13.82 -5.08
N ILE A 148 -20.17 14.54 -4.00
CA ILE A 148 -21.04 14.73 -2.86
C ILE A 148 -21.23 16.23 -2.61
N ASP A 149 -22.46 16.70 -2.69
CA ASP A 149 -22.83 18.06 -2.31
C ASP A 149 -22.87 18.14 -0.77
N PHE A 150 -21.88 18.81 -0.19
CA PHE A 150 -21.82 19.05 1.26
C PHE A 150 -22.62 20.28 1.63
N VAL A 151 -23.50 20.15 2.62
CA VAL A 151 -24.15 21.26 3.29
C VAL A 151 -24.10 21.01 4.79
N ARG A 152 -23.57 21.98 5.54
CA ARG A 152 -23.50 21.90 7.01
C ARG A 152 -24.88 21.87 7.62
N GLY A 153 -25.13 20.89 8.47
CA GLY A 153 -26.39 20.74 9.17
C GLY A 153 -26.46 19.47 10.02
N PRO A 154 -27.38 19.38 10.96
CA PRO A 154 -27.47 18.25 11.92
C PRO A 154 -27.69 16.89 11.25
N GLN A 155 -28.29 16.88 10.04
CA GLN A 155 -28.64 15.65 9.31
C GLN A 155 -27.77 15.43 8.08
N THR A 156 -27.02 16.43 7.65
CA THR A 156 -26.29 16.46 6.38
C THR A 156 -24.78 16.42 6.57
N SER A 157 -24.25 16.95 7.68
CA SER A 157 -22.80 17.00 7.94
C SER A 157 -22.12 15.64 8.01
N SER A 158 -22.87 14.57 8.29
CA SER A 158 -22.35 13.20 8.35
C SER A 158 -22.09 12.58 6.96
N ALA A 159 -22.62 13.21 5.89
CA ALA A 159 -22.35 12.73 4.51
C ALA A 159 -20.86 12.90 4.13
N VAL A 160 -20.20 13.93 4.70
CA VAL A 160 -18.76 14.15 4.56
C VAL A 160 -18.12 14.16 5.94
N GLN A 161 -17.19 13.25 6.18
CA GLN A 161 -16.46 13.11 7.44
C GLN A 161 -14.99 13.45 7.22
N ILE A 162 -14.30 13.86 8.30
CA ILE A 162 -12.85 13.96 8.30
C ILE A 162 -12.29 12.61 8.71
N GLU A 163 -11.52 12.06 7.82
CA GLU A 163 -10.95 10.73 7.87
C GLU A 163 -9.45 10.81 8.19
N HIS A 164 -8.97 9.89 9.03
CA HIS A 164 -7.55 9.66 9.23
C HIS A 164 -7.08 8.53 8.29
N VAL A 165 -6.27 8.84 7.28
CA VAL A 165 -5.77 7.87 6.29
C VAL A 165 -5.09 6.69 6.98
N VAL A 166 -4.27 6.95 8.00
CA VAL A 166 -3.85 5.97 9.02
C VAL A 166 -4.73 6.22 10.25
N ALA A 167 -5.73 5.36 10.46
CA ALA A 167 -6.70 5.50 11.54
C ALA A 167 -6.04 5.56 12.91
N LEU A 168 -6.64 6.30 13.86
CA LEU A 168 -6.08 6.51 15.21
C LEU A 168 -5.82 5.18 15.94
N GLU A 169 -6.73 4.21 15.83
CA GLU A 169 -6.54 2.89 16.44
C GLU A 169 -5.45 2.08 15.72
N ASN A 170 -5.35 2.15 14.38
CA ASN A 170 -4.25 1.54 13.66
C ASN A 170 -2.90 2.14 14.08
N ALA A 171 -2.83 3.47 14.24
CA ALA A 171 -1.64 4.14 14.77
C ALA A 171 -1.31 3.67 16.18
N TRP A 172 -2.32 3.55 17.07
CA TRP A 172 -2.14 3.02 18.43
C TRP A 172 -1.49 1.65 18.43
N GLN A 173 -2.03 0.74 17.62
CA GLN A 173 -1.54 -0.63 17.47
C GLN A 173 -0.11 -0.69 16.89
N SER A 174 0.22 0.26 16.01
CA SER A 174 1.52 0.31 15.31
C SER A 174 2.61 1.11 16.04
N GLY A 175 2.34 1.65 17.23
CA GLY A 175 3.36 2.30 18.07
C GLY A 175 2.90 3.58 18.80
N ALA A 176 1.77 4.21 18.44
CA ALA A 176 1.32 5.44 19.07
C ALA A 176 0.92 5.29 20.55
N ARG A 177 0.72 4.06 21.02
CA ARG A 177 0.48 3.77 22.44
C ARG A 177 1.63 4.26 23.35
N ASP A 178 2.85 4.25 22.83
CA ASP A 178 4.05 4.61 23.56
C ASP A 178 4.42 6.10 23.45
N TRP A 179 3.65 6.86 22.64
CA TRP A 179 3.90 8.30 22.48
C TRP A 179 3.43 9.10 23.68
N ASP A 180 4.03 10.26 23.85
CA ASP A 180 3.47 11.28 24.73
C ASP A 180 2.19 11.92 24.14
N THR A 181 1.49 12.68 24.98
CA THR A 181 0.23 13.33 24.59
C THR A 181 0.43 14.32 23.44
N ALA A 182 1.56 15.04 23.42
CA ALA A 182 1.82 16.05 22.40
C ALA A 182 1.99 15.41 21.01
N LYS A 183 2.70 14.27 20.92
CA LYS A 183 2.88 13.55 19.65
C LYS A 183 1.57 12.93 19.17
N ARG A 184 0.75 12.37 20.08
CA ARG A 184 -0.61 11.87 19.73
C ARG A 184 -1.52 12.99 19.23
N TYR A 185 -1.52 14.14 19.91
CA TYR A 185 -2.27 15.31 19.49
C TYR A 185 -1.85 15.80 18.09
N LYS A 186 -0.54 15.92 17.86
CA LYS A 186 -0.01 16.29 16.55
C LYS A 186 -0.44 15.32 15.46
N PHE A 187 -0.39 14.00 15.71
CA PHE A 187 -0.85 12.98 14.76
C PHE A 187 -2.35 13.07 14.46
N GLY A 188 -3.17 13.27 15.51
CA GLY A 188 -4.63 13.33 15.37
C GLY A 188 -5.11 14.54 14.57
N ASN A 189 -4.29 15.59 14.46
CA ASN A 189 -4.62 16.86 13.79
C ASN A 189 -3.71 17.14 12.58
N ASP A 190 -2.87 16.17 12.17
CA ASP A 190 -1.97 16.34 11.05
C ASP A 190 -2.72 16.36 9.72
N MET A 191 -2.74 17.51 9.05
CA MET A 191 -3.36 17.71 7.74
C MET A 191 -2.88 16.71 6.68
N TYR A 192 -1.66 16.22 6.80
CA TYR A 192 -1.12 15.16 5.91
C TYR A 192 -1.83 13.83 6.08
N ASN A 193 -2.30 13.49 7.29
CA ASN A 193 -3.05 12.27 7.60
C ASN A 193 -4.58 12.45 7.44
N LEU A 194 -5.06 13.66 7.19
CA LEU A 194 -6.50 13.95 7.15
C LEU A 194 -7.01 14.15 5.72
N LEU A 195 -8.20 13.63 5.44
CA LEU A 195 -8.96 13.83 4.21
C LEU A 195 -10.45 14.03 4.51
N ALA A 196 -11.13 14.86 3.71
CA ALA A 196 -12.57 14.82 3.62
C ALA A 196 -12.99 13.57 2.82
N ALA A 197 -13.89 12.75 3.33
CA ALA A 197 -14.31 11.51 2.72
C ALA A 197 -15.81 11.23 2.84
N ASP A 198 -16.34 10.38 1.96
CA ASP A 198 -17.69 9.81 2.06
C ASP A 198 -17.87 9.17 3.44
N GLY A 199 -18.90 9.59 4.17
CA GLY A 199 -19.12 9.16 5.55
C GLY A 199 -19.43 7.67 5.69
N GLU A 200 -20.02 7.05 4.66
CA GLU A 200 -20.29 5.61 4.62
C GLU A 200 -18.98 4.83 4.42
N ALA A 201 -18.17 5.24 3.43
CA ALA A 201 -16.87 4.63 3.16
C ALA A 201 -15.90 4.77 4.34
N ASN A 202 -15.88 5.94 5.01
CA ASN A 202 -15.10 6.13 6.23
C ASN A 202 -15.58 5.22 7.37
N SER A 203 -16.89 5.06 7.54
CA SER A 203 -17.45 4.17 8.55
C SER A 203 -17.14 2.69 8.25
N GLU A 204 -17.15 2.30 6.97
CA GLU A 204 -16.76 0.95 6.52
C GLU A 204 -15.28 0.68 6.77
N LYS A 205 -14.41 1.63 6.46
CA LYS A 205 -12.97 1.53 6.73
C LYS A 205 -12.68 1.36 8.22
N GLY A 206 -13.31 2.17 9.06
CA GLY A 206 -13.07 2.13 10.51
C GLY A 206 -11.58 2.24 10.86
N SER A 207 -11.07 1.27 11.63
CA SER A 207 -9.64 1.19 12.00
C SER A 207 -8.80 0.30 11.07
N ALA A 208 -9.37 -0.16 9.95
CA ALA A 208 -8.70 -1.10 9.06
C ALA A 208 -7.41 -0.53 8.45
N SER A 209 -6.38 -1.39 8.37
CA SER A 209 -5.20 -1.15 7.55
C SER A 209 -5.45 -1.54 6.09
N ALA A 210 -4.49 -1.28 5.20
CA ALA A 210 -4.54 -1.70 3.81
C ALA A 210 -4.71 -3.22 3.61
N ALA A 211 -4.45 -4.03 4.64
CA ALA A 211 -4.68 -5.47 4.61
C ALA A 211 -6.17 -5.86 4.59
N TYR A 212 -7.04 -5.00 5.10
CA TYR A 212 -8.45 -5.32 5.32
C TYR A 212 -9.40 -4.40 4.58
N TRP A 213 -8.94 -3.22 4.19
CA TRP A 213 -9.75 -2.27 3.45
C TRP A 213 -8.90 -1.45 2.47
N LEU A 214 -9.43 -1.25 1.28
CA LEU A 214 -8.90 -0.34 0.26
C LEU A 214 -10.05 0.46 -0.35
N PRO A 215 -9.81 1.71 -0.82
CA PRO A 215 -10.81 2.48 -1.53
C PRO A 215 -11.47 1.68 -2.66
N THR A 216 -12.79 1.81 -2.81
CA THR A 216 -13.52 1.22 -3.95
C THR A 216 -13.13 1.91 -5.25
N ASN A 217 -12.76 3.20 -5.19
CA ASN A 217 -12.12 3.92 -6.29
C ASN A 217 -10.72 3.37 -6.56
N ALA A 218 -10.60 2.56 -7.60
CA ALA A 218 -9.34 1.91 -7.94
C ALA A 218 -8.22 2.92 -8.31
N ASP A 219 -8.59 4.05 -8.90
CA ASP A 219 -7.64 5.07 -9.36
C ASP A 219 -6.91 5.77 -8.19
N PHE A 220 -7.52 5.78 -7.01
CA PHE A 220 -6.92 6.36 -5.81
C PHE A 220 -6.07 5.38 -4.99
N ARG A 221 -6.17 4.08 -5.22
CA ARG A 221 -5.50 3.07 -4.36
C ARG A 221 -3.99 3.24 -4.24
N CYS A 222 -3.33 3.61 -5.34
CA CYS A 222 -1.89 3.81 -5.34
C CYS A 222 -1.48 5.00 -4.44
N GLU A 223 -2.15 6.13 -4.60
CA GLU A 223 -1.92 7.31 -3.76
C GLU A 223 -2.31 7.05 -2.30
N TYR A 224 -3.45 6.39 -2.06
CA TYR A 224 -3.89 6.02 -0.72
C TYR A 224 -2.84 5.20 0.04
N VAL A 225 -2.31 4.14 -0.60
CA VAL A 225 -1.26 3.31 0.00
C VAL A 225 0.03 4.10 0.20
N ALA A 226 0.44 4.89 -0.79
CA ALA A 226 1.62 5.73 -0.67
C ALA A 226 1.49 6.76 0.47
N ARG A 227 0.31 7.36 0.66
CA ARG A 227 0.04 8.28 1.76
C ARG A 227 0.08 7.56 3.12
N GLN A 228 -0.49 6.36 3.23
CA GLN A 228 -0.36 5.55 4.45
C GLN A 228 1.10 5.27 4.79
N ILE A 229 1.91 4.92 3.79
CA ILE A 229 3.35 4.69 3.95
C ILE A 229 4.04 5.97 4.45
N GLY A 230 3.78 7.11 3.80
CA GLY A 230 4.36 8.40 4.18
C GLY A 230 4.00 8.82 5.61
N VAL A 231 2.73 8.63 6.02
CA VAL A 231 2.29 8.90 7.39
C VAL A 231 3.00 7.97 8.38
N LYS A 232 3.10 6.67 8.06
CA LYS A 232 3.78 5.71 8.95
C LYS A 232 5.27 5.99 9.07
N ASP A 233 5.93 6.37 7.98
CA ASP A 233 7.34 6.78 7.99
C ASP A 233 7.55 8.06 8.83
N LYS A 234 6.76 9.11 8.58
CA LYS A 234 6.80 10.38 9.32
C LYS A 234 6.69 10.20 10.84
N TYR A 235 5.90 9.24 11.28
CA TYR A 235 5.58 9.02 12.69
C TYR A 235 6.30 7.82 13.33
N ASP A 236 7.16 7.11 12.57
CA ASP A 236 7.87 5.90 13.03
C ASP A 236 6.89 4.79 13.48
N LEU A 237 5.84 4.59 12.71
CA LEU A 237 4.85 3.54 12.93
C LEU A 237 5.26 2.25 12.21
N SER A 238 4.87 1.11 12.78
CA SER A 238 5.08 -0.20 12.15
C SER A 238 3.96 -0.57 11.16
N VAL A 239 4.26 -1.56 10.33
CA VAL A 239 3.28 -2.30 9.55
C VAL A 239 3.27 -3.76 10.00
N THR A 240 2.13 -4.46 9.82
CA THR A 240 2.14 -5.93 9.92
C THR A 240 2.67 -6.56 8.63
N THR A 241 3.12 -7.81 8.71
CA THR A 241 3.47 -8.59 7.51
C THR A 241 2.33 -8.61 6.49
N GLN A 242 1.08 -8.76 6.96
CA GLN A 242 -0.09 -8.78 6.09
C GLN A 242 -0.37 -7.41 5.45
N GLU A 243 -0.24 -6.33 6.23
CA GLU A 243 -0.39 -4.96 5.72
C GLU A 243 0.67 -4.64 4.67
N LYS A 244 1.95 -4.96 4.95
CA LYS A 244 3.06 -4.77 4.01
C LYS A 244 2.82 -5.52 2.69
N ARG A 245 2.35 -6.77 2.75
CA ARG A 245 1.99 -7.54 1.55
C ARG A 245 0.87 -6.89 0.73
N ALA A 246 -0.19 -6.43 1.40
CA ALA A 246 -1.29 -5.74 0.73
C ALA A 246 -0.84 -4.43 0.07
N MET A 247 0.01 -3.65 0.74
CA MET A 247 0.60 -2.44 0.17
C MET A 247 1.48 -2.75 -1.05
N LEU A 248 2.33 -3.78 -0.97
CA LEU A 248 3.15 -4.23 -2.10
C LEU A 248 2.29 -4.68 -3.29
N ALA A 249 1.17 -5.36 -3.04
CA ALA A 249 0.24 -5.78 -4.09
C ALA A 249 -0.34 -4.59 -4.86
N VAL A 250 -0.68 -3.51 -4.16
CA VAL A 250 -1.15 -2.27 -4.80
C VAL A 250 0.00 -1.58 -5.54
N LEU A 251 1.15 -1.36 -4.91
CA LEU A 251 2.30 -0.67 -5.49
C LEU A 251 2.90 -1.41 -6.70
N HIS A 252 2.74 -2.73 -6.76
CA HIS A 252 3.12 -3.51 -7.94
C HIS A 252 2.44 -3.02 -9.22
N THR A 253 1.23 -2.47 -9.12
CA THR A 253 0.46 -1.95 -10.26
C THR A 253 0.86 -0.51 -10.65
N CYS A 254 1.61 0.19 -9.80
CA CYS A 254 1.98 1.60 -9.96
C CYS A 254 3.44 1.88 -9.52
N PRO A 255 4.43 1.36 -10.23
CA PRO A 255 5.85 1.44 -9.81
C PRO A 255 6.43 2.85 -9.79
N ALA A 256 5.79 3.83 -10.43
CA ALA A 256 6.20 5.23 -10.40
C ALA A 256 5.56 6.04 -9.27
N GLN A 257 4.78 5.39 -8.38
CA GLN A 257 4.09 6.08 -7.29
C GLN A 257 5.10 6.66 -6.30
N GLU A 258 5.03 7.96 -6.11
CA GLU A 258 5.79 8.70 -5.09
C GLU A 258 4.99 8.80 -3.79
N ILE A 259 5.70 9.05 -2.68
CA ILE A 259 5.04 9.46 -1.44
C ILE A 259 4.48 10.88 -1.67
N PRO A 260 3.17 11.13 -1.43
CA PRO A 260 2.62 12.47 -1.56
C PRO A 260 3.36 13.47 -0.67
N ALA A 261 3.52 14.70 -1.15
CA ALA A 261 4.09 15.77 -0.34
C ALA A 261 3.17 16.11 0.85
N GLU A 262 3.79 16.59 1.94
CA GLU A 262 3.08 17.13 3.13
C GLU A 262 2.37 18.43 2.83
#